data_beba0e84760df70919c10eb26d403131
#
_entry.id   beba0e84760df70919c10eb26d403131
#
_cell.length_a   1.000
_cell.length_b   1.000
_cell.length_c   1.000
_cell.angle_alpha   90.00
_cell.angle_beta   90.00
_cell.angle_gamma   90.00
#
_symmetry.space_group_name_H-M   'P 1'
#
loop_
_entity.id
_entity.type
_entity.pdbx_description
1 polymer ?
#
loop_
_entity_poly.entity_id
_entity_poly.type
_entity_poly.pdbx_seq_one_letter_code
_entity_poly.pdbx_strand_id
1 'polypeptide(L)' 'METTTFTVPDMTCGHCEKAIRGALAEALPGADIGIDLPTHRVTVSGDAAMAEEAIREVGYSPERAG' A
#
# COMPACT_ATOMS: atom_id res chain seq x y z
N MET A 1 -8.02 14.55 -5.79
CA MET A 1 -7.04 13.69 -5.11
C MET A 1 -6.69 12.53 -6.02
N GLU A 2 -5.42 12.25 -6.14
CA GLU A 2 -4.96 11.20 -7.03
C GLU A 2 -4.93 9.86 -6.32
N THR A 3 -5.34 8.83 -7.05
CA THR A 3 -5.28 7.47 -6.57
C THR A 3 -4.09 6.80 -7.22
N THR A 4 -3.24 6.20 -6.42
CA THR A 4 -2.05 5.51 -6.91
C THR A 4 -2.17 4.02 -6.61
N THR A 5 -1.80 3.20 -7.58
CA THR A 5 -1.81 1.76 -7.41
C THR A 5 -0.38 1.25 -7.36
N PHE A 6 -0.11 0.40 -6.37
CA PHE A 6 1.18 -0.26 -6.24
C PHE A 6 0.98 -1.75 -6.40
N THR A 7 1.96 -2.41 -6.99
CA THR A 7 2.03 -3.85 -6.99
C THR A 7 3.04 -4.26 -5.92
N VAL A 8 2.61 -5.11 -5.00
CA VAL A 8 3.46 -5.56 -3.89
C VAL A 8 3.56 -7.08 -3.97
N PRO A 9 4.52 -7.61 -4.74
CA PRO A 9 4.63 -9.06 -4.94
C PRO A 9 4.82 -9.86 -3.66
N ASP A 10 5.39 -9.23 -2.63
CA ASP A 10 5.65 -9.86 -1.34
C ASP A 10 4.40 -10.00 -0.49
N MET A 11 3.31 -9.36 -0.87
CA MET A 11 2.07 -9.37 -0.13
C MET A 11 1.28 -10.63 -0.46
N THR A 12 1.49 -11.68 0.34
CA THR A 12 0.94 -13.00 0.04
C THR A 12 -0.04 -13.54 1.07
N CYS A 13 -0.30 -12.80 2.15
CA CYS A 13 -1.19 -13.29 3.20
C CYS A 13 -1.91 -12.15 3.91
N GLY A 14 -2.89 -12.51 4.75
CA GLY A 14 -3.67 -11.52 5.49
C GLY A 14 -2.84 -10.69 6.46
N HIS A 15 -1.77 -11.25 6.99
CA HIS A 15 -0.85 -10.50 7.86
C HIS A 15 -0.19 -9.36 7.09
N CYS A 16 0.19 -9.63 5.85
CA CYS A 16 0.80 -8.61 5.00
C CYS A 16 -0.18 -7.48 4.74
N GLU A 17 -1.43 -7.83 4.47
CA GLU A 17 -2.47 -6.83 4.24
C GLU A 17 -2.62 -5.93 5.45
N LYS A 18 -2.70 -6.50 6.65
CA LYS A 18 -2.88 -5.73 7.87
C LYS A 18 -1.69 -4.81 8.14
N ALA A 19 -0.47 -5.30 7.92
CA ALA A 19 0.72 -4.52 8.13
C ALA A 19 0.76 -3.31 7.19
N ILE A 20 0.48 -3.54 5.92
CA ILE A 20 0.49 -2.48 4.91
C ILE A 20 -0.63 -1.48 5.20
N ARG A 21 -1.82 -1.96 5.50
CA ARG A 21 -2.96 -1.09 5.79
C ARG A 21 -2.68 -0.23 7.01
N GLY A 22 -2.10 -0.81 8.06
CA GLY A 22 -1.74 -0.07 9.26
C GLY A 22 -0.70 1.01 8.99
N ALA A 23 0.33 0.67 8.22
CA ALA A 23 1.39 1.62 7.87
C ALA A 23 0.83 2.79 7.05
N LEU A 24 -0.04 2.48 6.07
CA LEU A 24 -0.64 3.52 5.24
C LEU A 24 -1.59 4.40 6.04
N ALA A 25 -2.33 3.81 6.97
CA ALA A 25 -3.24 4.58 7.80
C ALA A 25 -2.49 5.56 8.71
N GLU A 26 -1.30 5.19 9.16
CA GLU A 26 -0.47 6.08 9.96
C GLU A 26 0.19 7.17 9.12
N ALA A 27 0.67 6.81 7.95
CA ALA A 27 1.36 7.77 7.06
C ALA A 27 0.37 8.74 6.42
N LEU A 28 -0.81 8.26 6.09
CA LEU A 28 -1.82 9.04 5.36
C LEU A 28 -3.17 8.91 6.06
N PRO A 29 -3.34 9.55 7.23
CA PRO A 29 -4.62 9.49 7.95
C PRO A 29 -5.77 10.01 7.08
N GLY A 30 -6.84 9.25 7.01
CA GLY A 30 -8.02 9.63 6.25
C GLY A 30 -7.97 9.28 4.77
N ALA A 31 -6.87 8.72 4.28
CA ALA A 31 -6.79 8.31 2.89
C ALA A 31 -7.58 7.03 2.66
N ASP A 32 -8.12 6.89 1.45
CA ASP A 32 -8.78 5.65 1.06
C ASP A 32 -7.73 4.61 0.70
N ILE A 33 -7.82 3.45 1.30
CA ILE A 33 -6.87 2.37 1.09
C ILE A 33 -7.62 1.13 0.63
N GLY A 34 -7.21 0.57 -0.51
CA GLY A 34 -7.76 -0.68 -1.02
C GLY A 34 -6.64 -1.68 -1.20
N ILE A 35 -6.86 -2.91 -0.76
CA ILE A 35 -5.86 -3.97 -0.91
C ILE A 35 -6.51 -5.17 -1.57
N ASP A 36 -5.89 -5.65 -2.63
CA ASP A 36 -6.35 -6.83 -3.36
C ASP A 36 -5.25 -7.88 -3.32
N LEU A 37 -5.41 -8.87 -2.46
CA LEU A 37 -4.42 -9.92 -2.30
C LEU A 37 -4.22 -10.78 -3.56
N PRO A 38 -5.28 -11.22 -4.25
CA PRO A 38 -5.09 -12.05 -5.44
C PRO A 38 -4.23 -11.40 -6.52
N THR A 39 -4.29 -10.10 -6.66
CA THR A 39 -3.51 -9.39 -7.68
C THR A 39 -2.30 -8.69 -7.09
N HIS A 40 -2.08 -8.79 -5.78
CA HIS A 40 -0.97 -8.13 -5.06
C HIS A 40 -0.97 -6.63 -5.26
N ARG A 41 -2.15 -6.02 -5.32
CA ARG A 41 -2.26 -4.59 -5.56
C ARG A 41 -2.73 -3.84 -4.33
N VAL A 42 -2.13 -2.66 -4.15
CA VAL A 42 -2.51 -1.74 -3.10
C VAL A 42 -2.86 -0.42 -3.76
N THR A 43 -4.07 0.06 -3.51
CA THR A 43 -4.54 1.33 -4.05
C THR A 43 -4.69 2.30 -2.90
N VAL A 44 -4.16 3.50 -3.05
CA VAL A 44 -4.22 4.51 -2.01
C VAL A 44 -4.48 5.86 -2.63
N SER A 45 -5.33 6.66 -1.99
CA SER A 45 -5.54 8.05 -2.39
C SER A 45 -4.64 8.92 -1.52
N GLY A 46 -3.91 9.84 -2.14
CA GLY A 46 -3.02 10.74 -1.43
C GLY A 46 -1.62 10.75 -2.01
N ASP A 47 -0.63 11.04 -1.16
CA ASP A 47 0.75 11.19 -1.61
C ASP A 47 1.38 9.82 -1.89
N ALA A 48 1.68 9.58 -3.16
CA ALA A 48 2.24 8.31 -3.60
C ALA A 48 3.62 8.05 -2.97
N ALA A 49 4.44 9.09 -2.83
CA ALA A 49 5.76 8.92 -2.26
C ALA A 49 5.70 8.50 -0.80
N MET A 50 4.79 9.09 -0.04
CA MET A 50 4.60 8.71 1.36
C MET A 50 4.04 7.30 1.49
N ALA A 51 3.13 6.93 0.59
CA ALA A 51 2.57 5.58 0.59
C ALA A 51 3.64 4.54 0.29
N GLU A 52 4.47 4.81 -0.70
CA GLU A 52 5.56 3.91 -1.06
C GLU A 52 6.53 3.73 0.09
N GLU A 53 6.91 4.81 0.74
CA GLU A 53 7.83 4.76 1.87
C GLU A 53 7.23 3.98 3.04
N ALA A 54 5.96 4.18 3.32
CA ALA A 54 5.28 3.47 4.39
C ALA A 54 5.29 1.95 4.14
N ILE A 55 5.04 1.54 2.90
CA ILE A 55 5.05 0.13 2.56
C ILE A 55 6.45 -0.46 2.72
N ARG A 56 7.48 0.31 2.34
CA ARG A 56 8.87 -0.14 2.50
C ARG A 56 9.27 -0.28 3.95
N GLU A 57 8.77 0.57 4.80
CA GLU A 57 9.11 0.54 6.23
C GLU A 57 8.65 -0.74 6.91
N VAL A 58 7.59 -1.35 6.42
CA VAL A 58 7.12 -2.62 6.98
C VAL A 58 7.73 -3.83 6.27
N GLY A 59 8.73 -3.61 5.43
CA GLY A 59 9.52 -4.69 4.84
C GLY A 59 9.04 -5.22 3.51
N TYR A 60 8.18 -4.47 2.81
CA TYR A 60 7.68 -4.89 1.51
C TYR A 60 8.29 -4.05 0.40
N SER A 61 8.16 -4.54 -0.84
CA SER A 61 8.75 -3.88 -2.02
C SER A 61 7.65 -3.41 -2.95
N PRO A 62 7.16 -2.18 -2.77
CA PRO A 62 6.10 -1.66 -3.63
C PRO A 62 6.65 -1.24 -4.98
N GLU A 63 5.88 -1.53 -6.03
CA GLU A 63 6.21 -1.08 -7.38
C GLU A 63 5.01 -0.32 -7.90
N ARG A 64 5.23 0.86 -8.45
CA ARG A 64 4.13 1.63 -9.01
C ARG A 64 3.59 0.95 -10.25
N ALA A 65 2.28 0.73 -10.25
CA ALA A 65 1.60 0.10 -11.38
C ALA A 65 0.91 1.19 -12.19
N GLY A 66 1.32 1.34 -13.39
CA GLY A 66 0.77 2.31 -14.32
C GLY A 66 1.30 3.71 -14.16
#